data_a795fa4ad914041f67df7dfdd26d2a2c
#
_entry.id   a795fa4ad914041f67df7dfdd26d2a2c
#
_cell.length_a   1.000
_cell.length_b   1.000
_cell.length_c   1.000
_cell.angle_alpha   90.00
_cell.angle_beta   90.00
_cell.angle_gamma   90.00
#
_symmetry.space_group_name_H-M   'P 1'
#
loop_
_entity.id
_entity.type
_entity.pdbx_description
1 polymer ?
#
loop_
_entity_poly.entity_id
_entity_poly.type
_entity_poly.pdbx_seq_one_letter_code
_entity_poly.pdbx_strand_id
1 'polypeptide(L)'
;EFDTVYHEHLSFFNINSMEKACLMNDMVLTNVTKTDIHGTSYVFDIALFKHETDANIDDLKDCENSLYDINTYDEYSLNCIKYRNELHNALIEQKLSGKKLIGFGSTAKSNTLLNSMNISSDFFTCIIDENKLKQGKYTPGTDILVCSLDDISQEDVQDSIFVILAWNFYEEIKNKLKERFDNCIVMNIYPLFIE
;
A
#
# COMPACT_ATOMS: atom_id res chain seq x y z
N GLU A 1 3.70 0.55 -7.38
CA GLU A 1 2.93 1.10 -6.25
C GLU A 1 3.69 2.25 -5.61
N PHE A 2 3.21 3.49 -5.77
CA PHE A 2 3.94 4.66 -5.25
C PHE A 2 3.83 4.80 -3.72
N ASP A 3 2.85 4.19 -3.08
CA ASP A 3 2.66 4.14 -1.63
C ASP A 3 3.76 3.36 -0.89
N THR A 4 4.61 2.63 -1.62
CA THR A 4 5.79 1.97 -1.07
C THR A 4 6.99 2.92 -0.92
N VAL A 5 6.91 4.15 -1.43
CA VAL A 5 8.00 5.14 -1.36
C VAL A 5 7.95 5.86 -0.02
N TYR A 6 8.57 5.28 1.00
CA TYR A 6 8.70 5.87 2.34
C TYR A 6 10.08 5.57 2.95
N HIS A 7 10.41 6.25 4.03
CA HIS A 7 11.78 6.35 4.57
C HIS A 7 12.46 5.02 4.96
N GLU A 8 11.70 3.96 5.21
CA GLU A 8 12.26 2.64 5.53
C GLU A 8 12.73 1.89 4.27
N HIS A 9 12.21 2.24 3.08
CA HIS A 9 12.61 1.67 1.81
C HIS A 9 13.72 2.51 1.17
N LEU A 10 14.95 2.32 1.63
CA LEU A 10 16.12 3.08 1.17
C LEU A 10 16.54 2.74 -0.26
N SER A 11 16.21 1.54 -0.73
CA SER A 11 16.62 1.03 -2.04
C SER A 11 15.50 0.18 -2.65
N PHE A 12 15.36 0.31 -3.95
CA PHE A 12 14.48 -0.55 -4.76
C PHE A 12 15.37 -1.32 -5.74
N PHE A 13 15.26 -2.64 -5.72
CA PHE A 13 16.03 -3.50 -6.59
C PHE A 13 15.17 -4.08 -7.70
N ASN A 14 15.67 -3.99 -8.93
CA ASN A 14 15.26 -4.83 -10.02
C ASN A 14 16.30 -5.97 -10.19
N ILE A 15 16.07 -6.91 -11.09
CA ILE A 15 16.94 -8.09 -11.25
C ILE A 15 18.36 -7.68 -11.63
N ASN A 16 18.51 -6.75 -12.58
CA ASN A 16 19.83 -6.29 -13.01
C ASN A 16 20.60 -5.58 -11.90
N SER A 17 19.92 -4.74 -11.10
CA SER A 17 20.60 -4.05 -9.98
C SER A 17 20.98 -5.02 -8.87
N MET A 18 20.15 -6.04 -8.60
CA MET A 18 20.48 -7.09 -7.63
C MET A 18 21.66 -7.95 -8.10
N GLU A 19 21.66 -8.39 -9.37
CA GLU A 19 22.79 -9.12 -9.95
C GLU A 19 24.09 -8.33 -9.85
N LYS A 20 24.05 -7.04 -10.20
CA LYS A 20 25.21 -6.14 -10.06
C LYS A 20 25.69 -6.03 -8.61
N ALA A 21 24.74 -5.92 -7.66
CA ALA A 21 25.08 -5.88 -6.23
C ALA A 21 25.73 -7.19 -5.78
N CYS A 22 25.26 -8.34 -6.24
CA CYS A 22 25.87 -9.65 -5.99
C CYS A 22 27.31 -9.70 -6.51
N LEU A 23 27.52 -9.35 -7.79
CA LEU A 23 28.83 -9.37 -8.43
C LEU A 23 29.84 -8.45 -7.72
N MET A 24 29.40 -7.28 -7.24
CA MET A 24 30.28 -6.36 -6.49
C MET A 24 30.73 -6.90 -5.13
N ASN A 25 30.07 -7.96 -4.63
CA ASN A 25 30.37 -8.59 -3.35
C ASN A 25 30.80 -10.07 -3.51
N ASP A 26 31.33 -10.43 -4.67
CA ASP A 26 31.79 -11.79 -4.96
C ASP A 26 30.70 -12.87 -4.75
N MET A 27 29.44 -12.53 -5.02
CA MET A 27 28.27 -13.39 -4.96
C MET A 27 27.65 -13.58 -6.34
N VAL A 28 26.77 -14.57 -6.47
CA VAL A 28 26.05 -14.86 -7.70
C VAL A 28 24.54 -14.92 -7.40
N LEU A 29 23.73 -14.25 -8.21
CA LEU A 29 22.28 -14.42 -8.24
C LEU A 29 21.98 -15.75 -8.93
N THR A 30 21.43 -16.72 -8.19
CA THR A 30 21.21 -18.09 -8.71
C THR A 30 19.79 -18.31 -9.18
N ASN A 31 18.82 -17.65 -8.58
CA ASN A 31 17.41 -17.77 -8.98
C ASN A 31 16.62 -16.51 -8.60
N VAL A 32 15.51 -16.28 -9.29
CA VAL A 32 14.53 -15.22 -8.99
C VAL A 32 13.13 -15.80 -9.02
N THR A 33 12.42 -15.69 -7.91
CA THR A 33 11.02 -16.11 -7.82
C THR A 33 10.11 -14.89 -7.66
N LYS A 34 9.13 -14.75 -8.55
CA LYS A 34 8.10 -13.73 -8.45
C LYS A 34 6.99 -14.19 -7.49
N THR A 35 6.56 -13.31 -6.59
CA THR A 35 5.46 -13.55 -5.66
C THR A 35 4.44 -12.43 -5.74
N ASP A 36 3.18 -12.71 -5.34
CA ASP A 36 2.09 -11.72 -5.30
C ASP A 36 2.06 -10.94 -3.97
N ILE A 37 3.05 -11.13 -3.11
CA ILE A 37 3.14 -10.42 -1.84
C ILE A 37 3.31 -8.92 -2.11
N HIS A 38 2.51 -8.10 -1.44
CA HIS A 38 2.50 -6.64 -1.59
C HIS A 38 2.31 -6.13 -3.03
N GLY A 39 1.52 -6.88 -3.84
CA GLY A 39 1.23 -6.56 -5.22
C GLY A 39 2.15 -7.27 -6.22
N THR A 40 3.44 -7.20 -6.05
CA THR A 40 4.45 -8.04 -6.70
C THR A 40 5.78 -7.85 -6.00
N SER A 41 6.41 -8.94 -5.61
CA SER A 41 7.75 -8.93 -5.02
C SER A 41 8.63 -10.01 -5.67
N TYR A 42 9.94 -9.78 -5.66
CA TYR A 42 10.91 -10.80 -6.03
C TYR A 42 11.57 -11.40 -4.79
N VAL A 43 11.75 -12.71 -4.80
CA VAL A 43 12.65 -13.43 -3.90
C VAL A 43 13.91 -13.74 -4.70
N PHE A 44 15.05 -13.27 -4.21
CA PHE A 44 16.36 -13.47 -4.83
C PHE A 44 17.14 -14.56 -4.07
N ASP A 45 17.49 -15.63 -4.76
CA ASP A 45 18.39 -16.66 -4.22
C ASP A 45 19.81 -16.29 -4.61
N ILE A 46 20.68 -16.17 -3.60
CA ILE A 46 22.06 -15.68 -3.77
C ILE A 46 23.02 -16.69 -3.17
N ALA A 47 24.09 -17.02 -3.90
CA ALA A 47 25.14 -17.93 -3.47
C ALA A 47 26.51 -17.25 -3.43
N LEU A 48 27.40 -17.78 -2.60
CA LEU A 48 28.82 -17.45 -2.60
C LEU A 48 29.49 -18.30 -3.70
N PHE A 49 30.04 -17.63 -4.74
CA PHE A 49 30.80 -18.25 -5.84
C PHE A 49 30.17 -19.40 -6.67
N LYS A 50 30.46 -19.37 -7.97
CA LYS A 50 30.27 -20.42 -9.00
C LYS A 50 29.17 -21.47 -8.72
N HIS A 51 27.93 -21.00 -8.72
CA HIS A 51 26.76 -21.85 -8.94
C HIS A 51 26.22 -21.60 -10.34
N GLU A 52 25.58 -22.60 -10.92
CA GLU A 52 24.79 -22.42 -12.15
C GLU A 52 23.62 -21.49 -11.84
N THR A 53 23.39 -20.53 -12.74
CA THR A 53 22.22 -19.64 -12.69
C THR A 53 21.04 -20.32 -13.35
N ASP A 54 19.85 -20.11 -12.82
CA ASP A 54 18.63 -20.61 -13.45
C ASP A 54 18.37 -19.83 -14.77
N ALA A 55 18.01 -20.55 -15.83
CA ALA A 55 17.76 -19.98 -17.15
C ALA A 55 16.61 -18.96 -17.19
N ASN A 56 15.71 -18.98 -16.17
CA ASN A 56 14.60 -18.04 -16.10
C ASN A 56 15.00 -16.60 -15.78
N ILE A 57 16.20 -16.36 -15.27
CA ILE A 57 16.69 -15.03 -14.90
C ILE A 57 16.77 -14.11 -16.11
N ASP A 58 17.23 -14.61 -17.26
CA ASP A 58 17.34 -13.79 -18.47
C ASP A 58 15.97 -13.44 -19.04
N ASP A 59 15.01 -14.36 -19.03
CA ASP A 59 13.62 -14.09 -19.43
C ASP A 59 12.96 -13.02 -18.54
N LEU A 60 13.22 -13.08 -17.22
CA LEU A 60 12.70 -12.08 -16.28
C LEU A 60 13.39 -10.72 -16.44
N LYS A 61 14.69 -10.67 -16.78
CA LYS A 61 15.39 -9.41 -17.12
C LYS A 61 14.79 -8.77 -18.36
N ASP A 62 14.43 -9.56 -19.37
CA ASP A 62 13.79 -9.04 -20.59
C ASP A 62 12.44 -8.38 -20.27
N CYS A 63 11.69 -8.87 -19.30
CA CYS A 63 10.47 -8.23 -18.82
C CYS A 63 10.71 -6.86 -18.16
N GLU A 64 11.93 -6.58 -17.70
CA GLU A 64 12.31 -5.30 -17.08
C GLU A 64 12.88 -4.27 -18.06
N ASN A 65 12.99 -4.59 -19.35
CA ASN A 65 13.61 -3.70 -20.36
C ASN A 65 12.94 -2.31 -20.41
N SER A 66 11.63 -2.22 -20.14
CA SER A 66 10.90 -0.95 -20.08
C SER A 66 11.40 -0.02 -18.96
N LEU A 67 12.04 -0.54 -17.91
CA LEU A 67 12.59 0.26 -16.82
C LEU A 67 13.80 1.13 -17.25
N TYR A 68 14.34 0.91 -18.45
CA TYR A 68 15.43 1.71 -19.01
C TYR A 68 14.93 2.78 -19.98
N ASP A 69 13.61 2.87 -20.20
CA ASP A 69 12.98 3.93 -21.01
C ASP A 69 12.39 5.00 -20.10
N ILE A 70 12.79 6.25 -20.27
CA ILE A 70 12.29 7.39 -19.49
C ILE A 70 10.76 7.55 -19.63
N ASN A 71 10.19 7.23 -20.77
CA ASN A 71 8.76 7.33 -21.02
C ASN A 71 7.95 6.41 -20.06
N THR A 72 8.51 5.29 -19.62
CA THR A 72 7.90 4.42 -18.61
C THR A 72 7.68 5.14 -17.29
N TYR A 73 8.63 5.98 -16.87
CA TYR A 73 8.52 6.75 -15.65
C TYR A 73 7.56 7.93 -15.78
N ASP A 74 7.52 8.56 -16.96
CA ASP A 74 6.55 9.63 -17.25
C ASP A 74 5.12 9.07 -17.21
N GLU A 75 4.86 7.92 -17.85
CA GLU A 75 3.58 7.24 -17.81
C GLU A 75 3.21 6.81 -16.38
N TYR A 76 4.16 6.24 -15.65
CA TYR A 76 3.95 5.86 -14.25
C TYR A 76 3.56 7.08 -13.38
N SER A 77 4.26 8.21 -13.57
CA SER A 77 3.96 9.45 -12.85
C SER A 77 2.55 9.95 -13.15
N LEU A 78 2.13 9.95 -14.41
CA LEU A 78 0.77 10.34 -14.81
C LEU A 78 -0.28 9.40 -14.21
N ASN A 79 -0.03 8.09 -14.20
CA ASN A 79 -0.93 7.12 -13.59
C ASN A 79 -1.04 7.30 -12.07
N CYS A 80 0.04 7.63 -11.38
CA CYS A 80 0.01 7.97 -9.95
C CYS A 80 -0.83 9.23 -9.67
N ILE A 81 -0.66 10.27 -10.48
CA ILE A 81 -1.45 11.51 -10.36
C ILE A 81 -2.93 11.23 -10.60
N LYS A 82 -3.26 10.49 -11.66
CA LYS A 82 -4.64 10.10 -11.98
C LYS A 82 -5.29 9.34 -10.83
N TYR A 83 -4.64 8.29 -10.35
CA TYR A 83 -5.13 7.47 -9.24
C TYR A 83 -5.37 8.31 -7.97
N ARG A 84 -4.41 9.17 -7.60
CA ARG A 84 -4.55 10.07 -6.45
C ARG A 84 -5.77 10.96 -6.56
N ASN A 85 -5.99 11.54 -7.75
CA ASN A 85 -7.14 12.42 -8.00
C ASN A 85 -8.46 11.63 -7.94
N GLU A 86 -8.52 10.43 -8.51
CA GLU A 86 -9.70 9.57 -8.46
C GLU A 86 -10.05 9.19 -7.01
N LEU A 87 -9.07 8.74 -6.23
CA LEU A 87 -9.28 8.40 -4.81
C LEU A 87 -9.69 9.62 -3.99
N HIS A 88 -9.00 10.76 -4.16
CA HIS A 88 -9.31 12.00 -3.46
C HIS A 88 -10.75 12.46 -3.75
N ASN A 89 -11.18 12.43 -5.02
CA ASN A 89 -12.54 12.78 -5.42
C ASN A 89 -13.57 11.82 -4.82
N ALA A 90 -13.30 10.52 -4.81
CA ALA A 90 -14.19 9.53 -4.20
C ALA A 90 -14.36 9.77 -2.69
N LEU A 91 -13.29 10.11 -1.96
CA LEU A 91 -13.36 10.46 -0.54
C LEU A 91 -14.17 11.75 -0.30
N ILE A 92 -13.98 12.77 -1.14
CA ILE A 92 -14.76 14.03 -1.09
C ILE A 92 -16.24 13.73 -1.34
N GLU A 93 -16.56 12.93 -2.35
CA GLU A 93 -17.96 12.58 -2.68
C GLU A 93 -18.67 11.94 -1.49
N GLN A 94 -18.02 10.98 -0.82
CA GLN A 94 -18.61 10.35 0.36
C GLN A 94 -18.79 11.35 1.51
N LYS A 95 -17.85 12.23 1.73
CA LYS A 95 -17.94 13.27 2.74
C LYS A 95 -19.07 14.27 2.44
N LEU A 96 -19.21 14.69 1.18
CA LEU A 96 -20.29 15.59 0.75
C LEU A 96 -21.67 14.93 0.82
N SER A 97 -21.76 13.60 0.71
CA SER A 97 -22.99 12.85 0.95
C SER A 97 -23.39 12.76 2.43
N GLY A 98 -22.60 13.36 3.33
CA GLY A 98 -22.83 13.38 4.77
C GLY A 98 -22.25 12.17 5.51
N LYS A 99 -21.50 11.29 4.84
CA LYS A 99 -20.86 10.14 5.47
C LYS A 99 -19.61 10.56 6.25
N LYS A 100 -19.42 9.92 7.41
CA LYS A 100 -18.17 9.97 8.16
C LYS A 100 -17.21 8.94 7.55
N LEU A 101 -15.93 9.28 7.46
CA LEU A 101 -14.91 8.34 6.99
C LEU A 101 -14.12 7.82 8.19
N ILE A 102 -14.04 6.50 8.31
CA ILE A 102 -13.24 5.79 9.31
C ILE A 102 -12.19 4.98 8.55
N GLY A 103 -10.91 5.31 8.71
CA GLY A 103 -9.83 4.57 8.07
C GLY A 103 -9.57 3.24 8.77
N PHE A 104 -9.04 2.24 8.05
CA PHE A 104 -8.52 1.02 8.64
C PHE A 104 -7.09 0.74 8.14
N GLY A 105 -6.14 0.71 9.06
CA GLY A 105 -4.72 0.50 8.83
C GLY A 105 -3.90 1.78 8.80
N SER A 106 -3.35 2.20 9.94
CA SER A 106 -2.37 3.29 10.05
C SER A 106 -0.97 2.76 9.73
N THR A 107 -0.75 2.39 8.48
CA THR A 107 0.52 1.82 7.99
C THR A 107 1.44 2.91 7.41
N ALA A 108 2.71 2.58 7.15
CA ALA A 108 3.62 3.48 6.44
C ALA A 108 3.07 3.82 5.03
N LYS A 109 2.54 2.82 4.31
CA LYS A 109 1.89 3.00 3.00
C LYS A 109 0.71 3.97 3.07
N SER A 110 -0.19 3.79 4.04
CA SER A 110 -1.36 4.67 4.19
C SER A 110 -0.93 6.12 4.51
N ASN A 111 0.07 6.30 5.35
CA ASN A 111 0.61 7.63 5.64
C ASN A 111 1.20 8.30 4.41
N THR A 112 1.98 7.56 3.60
CA THR A 112 2.52 8.06 2.32
C THR A 112 1.40 8.50 1.40
N LEU A 113 0.37 7.66 1.23
CA LEU A 113 -0.78 7.93 0.37
C LEU A 113 -1.54 9.19 0.82
N LEU A 114 -1.95 9.25 2.09
CA LEU A 114 -2.73 10.36 2.64
C LEU A 114 -1.97 11.68 2.57
N ASN A 115 -0.69 11.70 2.94
CA ASN A 115 0.16 12.89 2.81
C ASN A 115 0.28 13.33 1.34
N SER A 116 0.42 12.39 0.40
CA SER A 116 0.52 12.71 -1.03
C SER A 116 -0.73 13.41 -1.58
N MET A 117 -1.88 13.25 -0.93
CA MET A 117 -3.16 13.86 -1.29
C MET A 117 -3.51 15.10 -0.44
N ASN A 118 -2.63 15.50 0.49
CA ASN A 118 -2.89 16.54 1.49
C ASN A 118 -4.18 16.27 2.30
N ILE A 119 -4.46 15.01 2.59
CA ILE A 119 -5.57 14.62 3.46
C ILE A 119 -5.15 14.81 4.91
N SER A 120 -6.02 15.41 5.71
CA SER A 120 -5.79 15.72 7.12
C SER A 120 -6.94 15.24 8.00
N SER A 121 -6.91 15.57 9.28
CA SER A 121 -7.89 15.14 10.29
C SER A 121 -9.33 15.59 10.03
N ASP A 122 -9.57 16.53 9.13
CA ASP A 122 -10.93 16.92 8.71
C ASP A 122 -11.55 15.94 7.70
N PHE A 123 -10.80 15.03 7.11
CA PHE A 123 -11.33 13.96 6.23
C PHE A 123 -11.80 12.74 7.02
N PHE A 124 -11.03 12.31 8.00
CA PHE A 124 -11.29 11.08 8.75
C PHE A 124 -11.65 11.37 10.21
N THR A 125 -12.64 10.67 10.73
CA THR A 125 -12.95 10.69 12.17
C THR A 125 -11.79 10.08 12.96
N CYS A 126 -11.30 8.93 12.53
CA CYS A 126 -10.11 8.27 13.05
C CYS A 126 -9.59 7.22 12.04
N ILE A 127 -8.44 6.64 12.33
CA ILE A 127 -7.93 5.45 11.63
C ILE A 127 -7.79 4.32 12.64
N ILE A 128 -8.47 3.21 12.40
CA ILE A 128 -8.36 1.99 13.19
C ILE A 128 -7.00 1.33 12.90
N ASP A 129 -6.27 0.96 13.94
CA ASP A 129 -5.06 0.13 13.83
C ASP A 129 -5.00 -0.84 15.00
N GLU A 130 -4.66 -2.12 14.74
CA GLU A 130 -4.59 -3.16 15.76
C GLU A 130 -3.34 -3.06 16.63
N ASN A 131 -2.33 -2.32 16.19
CA ASN A 131 -1.12 -2.11 16.96
C ASN A 131 -1.38 -1.14 18.13
N LYS A 132 -1.45 -1.69 19.34
CA LYS A 132 -1.66 -0.94 20.60
C LYS A 132 -0.66 0.20 20.81
N LEU A 133 0.55 0.11 20.24
CA LEU A 133 1.56 1.16 20.34
C LEU A 133 1.21 2.41 19.52
N LYS A 134 0.30 2.30 18.55
CA LYS A 134 -0.17 3.42 17.73
C LYS A 134 -1.46 4.03 18.28
N GLN A 135 -2.29 3.24 18.94
CA GLN A 135 -3.57 3.68 19.49
C GLN A 135 -3.41 4.86 20.45
N GLY A 136 -4.30 5.85 20.33
CA GLY A 136 -4.25 7.11 21.08
C GLY A 136 -3.21 8.11 20.59
N LYS A 137 -2.49 7.80 19.48
CA LYS A 137 -1.56 8.71 18.81
C LYS A 137 -2.15 9.25 17.52
N TYR A 138 -1.41 10.15 16.88
CA TYR A 138 -1.81 10.77 15.63
C TYR A 138 -0.91 10.33 14.48
N THR A 139 -1.48 10.25 13.28
CA THR A 139 -0.74 9.92 12.07
C THR A 139 0.21 11.06 11.69
N PRO A 140 1.48 10.76 11.30
CA PRO A 140 2.46 11.77 10.95
C PRO A 140 2.03 12.57 9.71
N GLY A 141 2.04 13.91 9.83
CA GLY A 141 1.76 14.84 8.74
C GLY A 141 0.29 15.02 8.38
N THR A 142 -0.61 14.13 8.83
CA THR A 142 -2.05 14.21 8.57
C THR A 142 -2.88 14.44 9.83
N ASP A 143 -2.29 14.28 11.01
CA ASP A 143 -2.87 14.53 12.34
C ASP A 143 -4.23 13.82 12.58
N ILE A 144 -4.41 12.62 12.02
CA ILE A 144 -5.60 11.81 12.21
C ILE A 144 -5.40 10.92 13.44
N LEU A 145 -6.38 10.92 14.35
CA LEU A 145 -6.34 10.06 15.54
C LEU A 145 -6.33 8.57 15.15
N VAL A 146 -5.42 7.80 15.74
CA VAL A 146 -5.41 6.34 15.63
C VAL A 146 -6.18 5.75 16.80
N CYS A 147 -7.19 4.94 16.51
CA CYS A 147 -8.07 4.32 17.50
C CYS A 147 -8.05 2.79 17.45
N SER A 148 -8.62 2.14 18.42
CA SER A 148 -8.90 0.70 18.42
C SER A 148 -10.22 0.42 17.66
N LEU A 149 -10.38 -0.78 17.14
CA LEU A 149 -11.67 -1.24 16.63
C LEU A 149 -12.75 -1.28 17.74
N ASP A 150 -12.32 -1.49 19.00
CA ASP A 150 -13.23 -1.52 20.15
C ASP A 150 -13.75 -0.12 20.54
N ASP A 151 -13.11 0.94 20.08
CA ASP A 151 -13.56 2.32 20.29
C ASP A 151 -14.72 2.72 19.37
N ILE A 152 -15.03 1.90 18.34
CA ILE A 152 -16.11 2.14 17.38
C ILE A 152 -17.38 1.43 17.83
N SER A 153 -18.46 2.19 17.99
CA SER A 153 -19.78 1.66 18.33
C SER A 153 -20.61 1.35 17.08
N GLN A 154 -21.69 0.57 17.24
CA GLN A 154 -22.65 0.30 16.14
C GLN A 154 -23.37 1.61 15.68
N GLU A 155 -23.52 2.59 16.56
CA GLU A 155 -24.10 3.90 16.21
C GLU A 155 -23.18 4.70 15.30
N ASP A 156 -21.86 4.62 15.50
CA ASP A 156 -20.89 5.29 14.65
C ASP A 156 -20.91 4.76 13.20
N VAL A 157 -21.29 3.48 13.03
CA VAL A 157 -21.29 2.80 11.72
C VAL A 157 -22.42 3.26 10.81
N GLN A 158 -23.58 3.66 11.35
CA GLN A 158 -24.78 3.95 10.57
C GLN A 158 -24.58 5.02 9.48
N ASP A 159 -23.78 6.05 9.81
CA ASP A 159 -23.47 7.16 8.90
C ASP A 159 -22.01 7.17 8.45
N SER A 160 -21.33 6.02 8.55
CA SER A 160 -19.91 5.92 8.25
C SER A 160 -19.62 5.01 7.06
N ILE A 161 -18.44 5.24 6.46
CA ILE A 161 -17.80 4.34 5.50
C ILE A 161 -16.44 3.98 6.06
N PHE A 162 -16.16 2.69 6.13
CA PHE A 162 -14.83 2.17 6.45
C PHE A 162 -13.96 2.20 5.21
N VAL A 163 -12.91 3.02 5.21
CA VAL A 163 -11.93 3.12 4.13
C VAL A 163 -10.74 2.23 4.46
N ILE A 164 -10.60 1.11 3.76
CA ILE A 164 -9.50 0.17 4.00
C ILE A 164 -8.22 0.71 3.36
N LEU A 165 -7.39 1.34 4.19
CA LEU A 165 -6.11 1.92 3.80
C LEU A 165 -5.00 0.85 3.69
N ALA A 166 -5.12 -0.23 4.46
CA ALA A 166 -4.25 -1.41 4.36
C ALA A 166 -4.79 -2.38 3.29
N TRP A 167 -4.93 -1.92 2.05
CA TRP A 167 -5.60 -2.58 0.93
C TRP A 167 -5.10 -4.00 0.63
N ASN A 168 -3.85 -4.32 0.95
CA ASN A 168 -3.29 -5.66 0.83
C ASN A 168 -4.02 -6.71 1.69
N PHE A 169 -4.71 -6.26 2.74
CA PHE A 169 -5.47 -7.09 3.69
C PHE A 169 -6.98 -6.85 3.57
N TYR A 170 -7.42 -6.39 2.39
CA TYR A 170 -8.82 -5.99 2.17
C TYR A 170 -9.82 -7.05 2.63
N GLU A 171 -9.73 -8.29 2.13
CA GLU A 171 -10.68 -9.34 2.45
C GLU A 171 -10.70 -9.70 3.95
N GLU A 172 -9.53 -9.75 4.59
CA GLU A 172 -9.41 -10.01 6.03
C GLU A 172 -10.09 -8.91 6.85
N ILE A 173 -9.76 -7.65 6.54
CA ILE A 173 -10.31 -6.48 7.24
C ILE A 173 -11.82 -6.37 7.01
N LYS A 174 -12.27 -6.55 5.77
CA LYS A 174 -13.69 -6.55 5.42
C LYS A 174 -14.48 -7.58 6.21
N ASN A 175 -13.99 -8.82 6.27
CA ASN A 175 -14.65 -9.89 7.01
C ASN A 175 -14.73 -9.56 8.51
N LYS A 176 -13.65 -9.06 9.10
CA LYS A 176 -13.61 -8.61 10.48
C LYS A 176 -14.62 -7.50 10.77
N LEU A 177 -14.77 -6.52 9.86
CA LEU A 177 -15.75 -5.45 9.99
C LEU A 177 -17.19 -5.98 9.87
N LYS A 178 -17.46 -6.87 8.92
CA LYS A 178 -18.78 -7.48 8.72
C LYS A 178 -19.18 -8.44 9.86
N GLU A 179 -18.24 -9.07 10.53
CA GLU A 179 -18.48 -9.87 11.75
C GLU A 179 -18.79 -9.00 12.97
N ARG A 180 -18.22 -7.81 13.03
CA ARG A 180 -18.34 -6.89 14.17
C ARG A 180 -19.56 -5.98 14.07
N PHE A 181 -19.91 -5.53 12.86
CA PHE A 181 -20.91 -4.50 12.62
C PHE A 181 -21.94 -4.93 11.56
N ASP A 182 -23.21 -4.71 11.87
CA ASP A 182 -24.30 -4.92 10.92
C ASP A 182 -24.31 -3.80 9.85
N ASN A 183 -24.50 -4.21 8.57
CA ASN A 183 -24.67 -3.30 7.44
C ASN A 183 -23.57 -2.24 7.27
N CYS A 184 -22.32 -2.56 7.65
CA CYS A 184 -21.21 -1.65 7.43
C CYS A 184 -20.88 -1.50 5.93
N ILE A 185 -20.65 -0.27 5.49
CA ILE A 185 -20.22 0.06 4.14
C ILE A 185 -18.68 0.11 4.14
N VAL A 186 -18.07 -0.54 3.17
CA VAL A 186 -16.61 -0.65 3.08
C VAL A 186 -16.15 -0.11 1.73
N MET A 187 -15.12 0.72 1.75
CA MET A 187 -14.45 1.25 0.58
C MET A 187 -13.03 0.68 0.49
N ASN A 188 -12.73 0.00 -0.61
CA ASN A 188 -11.35 -0.36 -0.93
C ASN A 188 -10.67 0.78 -1.68
N ILE A 189 -9.43 1.06 -1.33
CA ILE A 189 -8.68 2.10 -2.04
C ILE A 189 -7.97 1.56 -3.29
N TYR A 190 -7.64 0.26 -3.36
CA TYR A 190 -6.97 -0.34 -4.52
C TYR A 190 -7.32 -1.83 -4.71
N PRO A 191 -7.99 -2.22 -5.83
CA PRO A 191 -8.70 -1.31 -6.74
C PRO A 191 -9.78 -0.50 -6.02
N LEU A 192 -10.10 0.69 -6.56
CA LEU A 192 -11.07 1.59 -5.93
C LEU A 192 -12.50 1.10 -6.18
N PHE A 193 -13.22 0.77 -5.10
CA PHE A 193 -14.65 0.44 -5.12
C PHE A 193 -15.30 0.55 -3.73
N ILE A 194 -16.64 0.58 -3.68
CA ILE A 194 -17.44 0.63 -2.45
C ILE A 194 -18.45 -0.51 -2.47
N GLU A 195 -18.61 -1.22 -1.35
CA GLU A 195 -19.59 -2.31 -1.17
C GLU A 195 -20.24 -2.31 0.22
#